data_5939d0e33c5eb680350c48f18881d8bd
#
_entry.id   5939d0e33c5eb680350c48f18881d8bd
#
_cell.length_a   1.000
_cell.length_b   1.000
_cell.length_c   1.000
_cell.angle_alpha   90.00
_cell.angle_beta   90.00
_cell.angle_gamma   90.00
#
_symmetry.space_group_name_H-M   'P 1'
#
loop_
_entity.id
_entity.type
_entity.pdbx_description
1 polymer ?
#
loop_
_entity_poly.entity_id
_entity_poly.type
_entity_poly.pdbx_seq_one_letter_code
_entity_poly.pdbx_strand_id
1 'polypeptide(L)'
;DIIDTIPSYFKSLGYSTSYIHPFSKSFYDRETLYSQYSFDNLYFDDNMTVETTKFRRYISDESVFNQIKSVLESSDNPSYIFATTMQNHQPYYEETAEGADQLSYYLAGIKETSDTLREFTNWLKDFDEDVVLVFVGDHFPFFTPDDDVYNRLGVSDANSELIYTQKYIIWNNYNSSILDKDDKTISAFYIPYVVTDMIGSEDTKFTSTMKSIMNDYPLYSPSVQSSNERNAELDLITYDRVIGENYSNEIESNNN
;
A
#
# COMPACT_ATOMS: atom_id res chain seq x y z
N ASP A 1 -5.81 -3.85 -24.02
CA ASP A 1 -4.55 -3.13 -23.84
C ASP A 1 -4.20 -3.18 -22.34
N ILE A 2 -2.99 -3.63 -22.03
CA ILE A 2 -2.52 -3.74 -20.65
C ILE A 2 -2.02 -2.34 -20.26
N ILE A 3 -2.61 -1.78 -19.21
CA ILE A 3 -2.14 -0.50 -18.64
C ILE A 3 -0.83 -0.80 -17.89
N ASP A 4 0.21 0.00 -18.12
CA ASP A 4 1.44 -0.10 -17.34
C ASP A 4 1.18 0.27 -15.88
N THR A 5 1.54 -0.65 -15.01
CA THR A 5 1.30 -0.58 -13.58
C THR A 5 2.61 -0.70 -12.82
N ILE A 6 2.61 -0.45 -11.52
CA ILE A 6 3.79 -0.69 -10.68
C ILE A 6 4.27 -2.15 -10.76
N PRO A 7 3.40 -3.18 -10.69
CA PRO A 7 3.83 -4.56 -10.93
C PRO A 7 4.46 -4.78 -12.30
N SER A 8 3.91 -4.21 -13.39
CA SER A 8 4.51 -4.35 -14.72
C SER A 8 5.89 -3.71 -14.82
N TYR A 9 6.10 -2.58 -14.14
CA TYR A 9 7.39 -1.93 -14.04
C TYR A 9 8.42 -2.83 -13.33
N PHE A 10 8.11 -3.35 -12.14
CA PHE A 10 9.02 -4.28 -11.44
C PHE A 10 9.27 -5.57 -12.22
N LYS A 11 8.25 -6.09 -12.90
CA LYS A 11 8.39 -7.25 -13.79
C LYS A 11 9.37 -6.98 -14.95
N SER A 12 9.37 -5.77 -15.52
CA SER A 12 10.33 -5.37 -16.56
C SER A 12 11.77 -5.33 -16.05
N LEU A 13 11.97 -5.16 -14.74
CA LEU A 13 13.26 -5.22 -14.04
C LEU A 13 13.64 -6.64 -13.61
N GLY A 14 12.86 -7.67 -13.95
CA GLY A 14 13.13 -9.07 -13.63
C GLY A 14 12.61 -9.55 -12.28
N TYR A 15 11.75 -8.77 -11.62
CA TYR A 15 11.11 -9.17 -10.37
C TYR A 15 9.98 -10.17 -10.62
N SER A 16 9.82 -11.13 -9.71
CA SER A 16 8.57 -11.86 -9.54
C SER A 16 7.54 -10.98 -8.84
N THR A 17 6.28 -10.99 -9.30
CA THR A 17 5.25 -10.11 -8.77
C THR A 17 4.11 -10.89 -8.13
N SER A 18 3.75 -10.55 -6.88
CA SER A 18 2.72 -11.25 -6.12
C SER A 18 1.75 -10.28 -5.47
N TYR A 19 0.45 -10.60 -5.55
CA TYR A 19 -0.62 -9.93 -4.82
C TYR A 19 -1.18 -10.87 -3.76
N ILE A 20 -1.39 -10.36 -2.54
CA ILE A 20 -1.90 -11.14 -1.41
C ILE A 20 -3.11 -10.40 -0.80
N HIS A 21 -4.25 -11.08 -0.70
CA HIS A 21 -5.43 -10.56 -0.03
C HIS A 21 -6.19 -11.69 0.67
N PRO A 22 -6.24 -11.74 2.01
CA PRO A 22 -6.78 -12.87 2.78
C PRO A 22 -8.32 -12.83 2.86
N PHE A 23 -8.96 -12.60 1.71
CA PHE A 23 -10.41 -12.55 1.58
C PHE A 23 -10.85 -12.99 0.18
N SER A 24 -12.17 -13.07 -0.04
CA SER A 24 -12.72 -13.54 -1.31
C SER A 24 -12.18 -12.78 -2.51
N LYS A 25 -11.70 -13.51 -3.49
CA LYS A 25 -11.21 -12.99 -4.77
C LYS A 25 -12.26 -12.23 -5.58
N SER A 26 -13.55 -12.54 -5.37
CA SER A 26 -14.67 -11.82 -6.00
C SER A 26 -14.98 -10.47 -5.33
N PHE A 27 -14.43 -10.21 -4.15
CA PHE A 27 -14.65 -8.94 -3.45
C PHE A 27 -13.98 -7.80 -4.21
N TYR A 28 -14.77 -6.82 -4.67
CA TYR A 28 -14.36 -5.76 -5.61
C TYR A 28 -13.77 -6.29 -6.93
N ASP A 29 -14.17 -7.49 -7.36
CA ASP A 29 -13.65 -8.13 -8.58
C ASP A 29 -12.12 -8.19 -8.67
N ARG A 30 -11.47 -8.42 -7.50
CA ARG A 30 -10.02 -8.33 -7.35
C ARG A 30 -9.27 -9.32 -8.23
N GLU A 31 -9.76 -10.55 -8.39
CA GLU A 31 -9.12 -11.56 -9.25
C GLU A 31 -9.00 -11.03 -10.68
N THR A 32 -10.09 -10.51 -11.25
CA THR A 32 -10.09 -9.94 -12.61
C THR A 32 -9.17 -8.72 -12.69
N LEU A 33 -9.30 -7.79 -11.74
CA LEU A 33 -8.56 -6.54 -11.76
C LEU A 33 -7.04 -6.77 -11.63
N TYR A 34 -6.61 -7.53 -10.62
CA TYR A 34 -5.18 -7.72 -10.35
C TYR A 34 -4.51 -8.67 -11.34
N SER A 35 -5.25 -9.58 -12.00
CA SER A 35 -4.71 -10.34 -13.13
C SER A 35 -4.36 -9.45 -14.33
N GLN A 36 -5.06 -8.32 -14.50
CA GLN A 36 -4.75 -7.33 -15.56
C GLN A 36 -3.58 -6.41 -15.19
N TYR A 37 -3.19 -6.36 -13.91
CA TYR A 37 -2.11 -5.49 -13.43
C TYR A 37 -0.72 -6.15 -13.50
N SER A 38 -0.58 -7.26 -14.21
CA SER A 38 0.68 -7.98 -14.45
C SER A 38 1.29 -8.66 -13.24
N PHE A 39 0.50 -9.01 -12.22
CA PHE A 39 0.96 -9.90 -11.17
C PHE A 39 1.12 -11.33 -11.71
N ASP A 40 2.22 -11.99 -11.34
CA ASP A 40 2.47 -13.39 -11.66
C ASP A 40 1.66 -14.33 -10.76
N ASN A 41 1.48 -13.95 -9.50
CA ASN A 41 0.81 -14.75 -8.49
C ASN A 41 -0.26 -13.94 -7.77
N LEU A 42 -1.43 -14.55 -7.57
CA LEU A 42 -2.53 -13.98 -6.81
C LEU A 42 -2.91 -14.95 -5.67
N TYR A 43 -2.79 -14.49 -4.43
CA TYR A 43 -3.15 -15.25 -3.23
C TYR A 43 -4.37 -14.64 -2.55
N PHE A 44 -5.42 -15.44 -2.45
CA PHE A 44 -6.68 -15.10 -1.79
C PHE A 44 -6.96 -16.08 -0.64
N ASP A 45 -8.07 -15.93 0.06
CA ASP A 45 -8.44 -16.79 1.20
C ASP A 45 -8.54 -18.27 0.84
N ASP A 46 -8.83 -18.61 -0.42
CA ASP A 46 -9.02 -19.98 -0.91
C ASP A 46 -7.72 -20.64 -1.45
N ASN A 47 -6.63 -19.89 -1.60
CA ASN A 47 -5.39 -20.41 -2.21
C ASN A 47 -4.09 -19.95 -1.53
N MET A 48 -4.14 -19.44 -0.31
CA MET A 48 -2.92 -19.20 0.48
C MET A 48 -2.15 -20.51 0.68
N THR A 49 -0.83 -20.46 0.60
CA THR A 49 0.05 -21.64 0.67
C THR A 49 0.55 -21.95 2.08
N VAL A 50 0.23 -21.09 3.05
CA VAL A 50 0.57 -21.23 4.46
C VAL A 50 -0.68 -21.60 5.27
N GLU A 51 -0.47 -22.15 6.46
CA GLU A 51 -1.56 -22.33 7.42
C GLU A 51 -2.12 -20.97 7.83
N THR A 52 -3.44 -20.81 7.75
CA THR A 52 -4.11 -19.56 8.08
C THR A 52 -4.82 -19.66 9.43
N THR A 53 -4.65 -18.64 10.25
CA THR A 53 -5.40 -18.44 11.49
C THR A 53 -6.37 -17.27 11.32
N LYS A 54 -7.37 -17.18 12.17
CA LYS A 54 -8.29 -16.06 12.19
C LYS A 54 -8.09 -15.22 13.44
N PHE A 55 -8.11 -13.92 13.24
CA PHE A 55 -8.36 -12.98 14.31
C PHE A 55 -9.82 -12.53 14.20
N ARG A 56 -10.68 -13.07 15.06
CA ARG A 56 -12.13 -12.91 14.99
C ARG A 56 -12.70 -13.40 13.65
N ARG A 57 -13.22 -12.52 12.82
CA ARG A 57 -13.91 -12.86 11.57
C ARG A 57 -12.96 -13.16 10.41
N TYR A 58 -11.83 -12.49 10.38
CA TYR A 58 -10.96 -12.45 9.21
C TYR A 58 -9.68 -13.25 9.44
N ILE A 59 -9.06 -13.67 8.36
CA ILE A 59 -7.71 -14.23 8.41
C ILE A 59 -6.77 -13.17 9.01
N SER A 60 -5.91 -13.62 9.93
CA SER A 60 -5.02 -12.75 10.69
C SER A 60 -3.94 -12.10 9.83
N ASP A 61 -3.47 -10.94 10.26
CA ASP A 61 -2.32 -10.26 9.65
C ASP A 61 -1.05 -11.12 9.77
N GLU A 62 -0.92 -11.92 10.84
CA GLU A 62 0.15 -12.91 10.99
C GLU A 62 0.17 -13.91 9.81
N SER A 63 -1.00 -14.43 9.41
CA SER A 63 -1.11 -15.32 8.24
C SER A 63 -0.67 -14.64 6.95
N VAL A 64 -0.99 -13.36 6.78
CA VAL A 64 -0.56 -12.57 5.62
C VAL A 64 0.97 -12.39 5.62
N PHE A 65 1.57 -12.04 6.76
CA PHE A 65 3.02 -11.91 6.86
C PHE A 65 3.73 -13.26 6.66
N ASN A 66 3.14 -14.36 7.13
CA ASN A 66 3.67 -15.70 6.86
C ASN A 66 3.57 -16.05 5.36
N GLN A 67 2.52 -15.65 4.66
CA GLN A 67 2.44 -15.79 3.21
C GLN A 67 3.51 -14.96 2.50
N ILE A 68 3.78 -13.73 2.95
CA ILE A 68 4.86 -12.89 2.41
C ILE A 68 6.22 -13.59 2.61
N LYS A 69 6.50 -14.10 3.82
CA LYS A 69 7.73 -14.86 4.08
C LYS A 69 7.88 -16.05 3.14
N SER A 70 6.82 -16.84 2.97
CA SER A 70 6.81 -17.99 2.07
C SER A 70 7.10 -17.61 0.63
N VAL A 71 6.58 -16.49 0.14
CA VAL A 71 6.89 -15.97 -1.21
C VAL A 71 8.34 -15.56 -1.31
N LEU A 72 8.88 -14.82 -0.33
CA LEU A 72 10.28 -14.39 -0.31
C LEU A 72 11.25 -15.58 -0.27
N GLU A 73 10.98 -16.58 0.58
CA GLU A 73 11.84 -17.76 0.76
C GLU A 73 11.82 -18.71 -0.45
N SER A 74 10.74 -18.68 -1.25
CA SER A 74 10.58 -19.58 -2.41
C SER A 74 10.92 -18.93 -3.76
N SER A 75 11.25 -17.65 -3.79
CA SER A 75 11.54 -16.94 -5.04
C SER A 75 13.02 -17.03 -5.39
N ASP A 76 13.32 -17.40 -6.62
CA ASP A 76 14.69 -17.33 -7.18
C ASP A 76 15.03 -15.95 -7.76
N ASN A 77 14.04 -15.05 -7.83
CA ASN A 77 14.17 -13.71 -8.37
C ASN A 77 13.84 -12.67 -7.30
N PRO A 78 14.31 -11.43 -7.44
CA PRO A 78 13.82 -10.34 -6.61
C PRO A 78 12.28 -10.28 -6.62
N SER A 79 11.66 -9.94 -5.51
CA SER A 79 10.20 -10.02 -5.37
C SER A 79 9.58 -8.64 -5.16
N TYR A 80 8.53 -8.33 -5.93
CA TYR A 80 7.60 -7.25 -5.64
C TYR A 80 6.30 -7.84 -5.09
N ILE A 81 5.97 -7.51 -3.85
CA ILE A 81 4.78 -8.04 -3.18
C ILE A 81 3.89 -6.89 -2.76
N PHE A 82 2.63 -6.91 -3.19
CA PHE A 82 1.59 -6.01 -2.73
C PHE A 82 0.57 -6.80 -1.91
N ALA A 83 0.48 -6.52 -0.62
CA ALA A 83 -0.42 -7.19 0.29
C ALA A 83 -1.47 -6.21 0.85
N THR A 84 -2.74 -6.61 0.81
CA THR A 84 -3.84 -5.89 1.44
C THR A 84 -4.43 -6.76 2.52
N THR A 85 -4.25 -6.40 3.79
CA THR A 85 -4.77 -7.20 4.92
C THR A 85 -6.28 -6.99 5.11
N MET A 86 -6.90 -7.79 5.99
CA MET A 86 -8.34 -7.73 6.22
C MET A 86 -8.72 -7.78 7.71
N GLN A 87 -7.78 -8.10 8.59
CA GLN A 87 -8.01 -8.35 10.02
C GLN A 87 -8.77 -7.22 10.71
N ASN A 88 -8.44 -5.96 10.38
CA ASN A 88 -9.00 -4.77 11.01
C ASN A 88 -10.15 -4.14 10.23
N HIS A 89 -10.75 -4.85 9.26
CA HIS A 89 -11.94 -4.39 8.55
C HIS A 89 -13.19 -4.57 9.41
N GLN A 90 -14.14 -3.66 9.33
CA GLN A 90 -15.44 -3.79 10.01
C GLN A 90 -16.23 -5.02 9.50
N PRO A 91 -17.14 -5.57 10.31
CA PRO A 91 -17.41 -5.29 11.72
C PRO A 91 -16.28 -5.79 12.62
N TYR A 92 -15.93 -5.03 13.66
CA TYR A 92 -14.79 -5.30 14.54
C TYR A 92 -15.06 -6.34 15.63
N TYR A 93 -16.31 -6.76 15.80
CA TYR A 93 -16.76 -7.71 16.83
C TYR A 93 -17.39 -8.96 16.19
N GLU A 94 -17.50 -10.01 16.97
CA GLU A 94 -18.29 -11.18 16.58
C GLU A 94 -19.80 -10.89 16.73
N GLU A 95 -20.64 -11.54 15.93
CA GLU A 95 -22.08 -11.27 15.80
C GLU A 95 -22.88 -11.39 17.12
N THR A 96 -22.29 -11.96 18.17
CA THR A 96 -22.93 -12.22 19.46
C THR A 96 -22.67 -11.16 20.54
N ALA A 97 -21.86 -10.15 20.26
CA ALA A 97 -21.47 -9.16 21.26
C ALA A 97 -22.41 -7.92 21.24
N GLU A 98 -23.64 -8.08 21.75
CA GLU A 98 -24.52 -6.93 22.02
C GLU A 98 -23.84 -5.91 22.95
N GLY A 99 -23.79 -4.63 22.54
CA GLY A 99 -23.22 -3.54 23.34
C GLY A 99 -21.70 -3.49 23.39
N ALA A 100 -21.01 -4.20 22.50
CA ALA A 100 -19.56 -4.16 22.42
C ALA A 100 -19.06 -2.77 21.97
N ASP A 101 -18.08 -2.22 22.69
CA ASP A 101 -17.38 -1.01 22.29
C ASP A 101 -16.50 -1.29 21.05
N GLN A 102 -16.97 -0.87 19.87
CA GLN A 102 -16.28 -1.09 18.60
C GLN A 102 -14.87 -0.50 18.60
N LEU A 103 -14.66 0.65 19.26
CA LEU A 103 -13.34 1.26 19.38
C LEU A 103 -12.37 0.35 20.13
N SER A 104 -12.76 -0.23 21.25
CA SER A 104 -11.91 -1.16 22.00
C SER A 104 -11.56 -2.40 21.19
N TYR A 105 -12.50 -2.95 20.43
CA TYR A 105 -12.24 -4.07 19.53
C TYR A 105 -11.28 -3.71 18.39
N TYR A 106 -11.46 -2.53 17.78
CA TYR A 106 -10.57 -2.03 16.75
C TYR A 106 -9.15 -1.84 17.29
N LEU A 107 -9.00 -1.16 18.43
CA LEU A 107 -7.69 -0.91 19.05
C LEU A 107 -6.96 -2.22 19.44
N ALA A 108 -7.70 -3.26 19.88
CA ALA A 108 -7.10 -4.57 20.13
C ALA A 108 -6.59 -5.21 18.83
N GLY A 109 -7.30 -5.04 17.71
CA GLY A 109 -6.83 -5.48 16.40
C GLY A 109 -5.58 -4.73 15.92
N ILE A 110 -5.54 -3.42 16.09
CA ILE A 110 -4.36 -2.60 15.76
C ILE A 110 -3.15 -3.01 16.61
N LYS A 111 -3.37 -3.30 17.89
CA LYS A 111 -2.29 -3.81 18.76
C LYS A 111 -1.72 -5.12 18.24
N GLU A 112 -2.57 -6.06 17.85
CA GLU A 112 -2.17 -7.34 17.28
C GLU A 112 -1.38 -7.16 15.99
N THR A 113 -1.88 -6.33 15.06
CA THR A 113 -1.15 -5.97 13.84
C THR A 113 0.22 -5.36 14.14
N SER A 114 0.31 -4.47 15.13
CA SER A 114 1.58 -3.85 15.54
C SER A 114 2.58 -4.86 16.10
N ASP A 115 2.11 -5.80 16.92
CA ASP A 115 2.96 -6.85 17.48
C ASP A 115 3.47 -7.79 16.38
N THR A 116 2.59 -8.19 15.47
CA THR A 116 2.93 -9.07 14.33
C THR A 116 3.87 -8.36 13.34
N LEU A 117 3.64 -7.07 13.05
CA LEU A 117 4.54 -6.27 12.21
C LEU A 117 5.95 -6.18 12.82
N ARG A 118 6.05 -6.02 14.14
CA ARG A 118 7.34 -6.02 14.83
C ARG A 118 8.06 -7.36 14.69
N GLU A 119 7.36 -8.48 14.81
CA GLU A 119 7.93 -9.81 14.60
C GLU A 119 8.36 -10.01 13.16
N PHE A 120 7.55 -9.57 12.20
CA PHE A 120 7.88 -9.62 10.79
C PHE A 120 9.13 -8.77 10.46
N THR A 121 9.21 -7.54 10.96
CA THR A 121 10.39 -6.69 10.76
C THR A 121 11.64 -7.25 11.43
N ASN A 122 11.52 -7.94 12.57
CA ASN A 122 12.65 -8.64 13.17
C ASN A 122 13.14 -9.81 12.31
N TRP A 123 12.22 -10.57 11.70
CA TRP A 123 12.59 -11.62 10.76
C TRP A 123 13.27 -11.03 9.51
N LEU A 124 12.75 -9.92 8.96
CA LEU A 124 13.35 -9.24 7.80
C LEU A 124 14.77 -8.72 8.07
N LYS A 125 15.12 -8.36 9.32
CA LYS A 125 16.49 -7.93 9.67
C LYS A 125 17.54 -9.03 9.44
N ASP A 126 17.12 -10.28 9.63
CA ASP A 126 17.98 -11.45 9.50
C ASP A 126 17.82 -12.12 8.12
N PHE A 127 17.03 -11.56 7.23
CA PHE A 127 16.86 -12.05 5.87
C PHE A 127 18.07 -11.66 5.02
N ASP A 128 18.59 -12.62 4.24
CA ASP A 128 19.89 -12.49 3.53
C ASP A 128 19.88 -11.51 2.35
N GLU A 129 18.70 -11.07 1.91
CA GLU A 129 18.55 -10.15 0.79
C GLU A 129 18.13 -8.75 1.26
N ASP A 130 18.42 -7.74 0.42
CA ASP A 130 18.01 -6.35 0.65
C ASP A 130 16.49 -6.21 0.50
N VAL A 131 15.83 -5.72 1.53
CA VAL A 131 14.37 -5.54 1.58
C VAL A 131 13.99 -4.11 1.87
N VAL A 132 13.03 -3.58 1.11
CA VAL A 132 12.26 -2.38 1.44
C VAL A 132 10.84 -2.79 1.82
N LEU A 133 10.43 -2.42 3.01
CA LEU A 133 9.07 -2.62 3.52
C LEU A 133 8.33 -1.29 3.55
N VAL A 134 7.17 -1.23 2.91
CA VAL A 134 6.20 -0.15 3.06
C VAL A 134 4.99 -0.67 3.83
N PHE A 135 4.63 0.00 4.90
CA PHE A 135 3.41 -0.27 5.65
C PHE A 135 2.59 1.01 5.76
N VAL A 136 1.34 0.97 5.34
CA VAL A 136 0.44 2.12 5.30
C VAL A 136 -1.00 1.70 5.59
N GLY A 137 -1.75 2.52 6.33
CA GLY A 137 -3.20 2.40 6.42
C GLY A 137 -3.85 2.94 5.14
N ASP A 138 -4.84 2.24 4.60
CA ASP A 138 -5.56 2.66 3.40
C ASP A 138 -6.55 3.78 3.70
N HIS A 139 -7.24 3.72 4.85
CA HIS A 139 -8.18 4.73 5.34
C HIS A 139 -8.41 4.58 6.84
N PHE A 140 -9.03 5.57 7.46
CA PHE A 140 -9.50 5.49 8.85
C PHE A 140 -10.64 4.46 8.99
N PRO A 141 -10.78 3.84 10.18
CA PRO A 141 -11.83 2.87 10.44
C PRO A 141 -13.22 3.51 10.36
N PHE A 142 -14.18 2.77 9.84
CA PHE A 142 -15.58 3.17 9.90
C PHE A 142 -16.16 2.76 11.26
N PHE A 143 -16.80 3.71 11.94
CA PHE A 143 -17.63 3.48 13.11
C PHE A 143 -19.06 3.92 12.83
N THR A 144 -20.05 3.25 13.43
CA THR A 144 -21.43 3.67 13.27
C THR A 144 -21.65 5.05 13.92
N PRO A 145 -22.56 5.88 13.42
CA PRO A 145 -22.83 7.19 14.01
C PRO A 145 -23.19 7.13 15.50
N ASP A 146 -23.84 6.06 15.94
CA ASP A 146 -24.25 5.86 17.34
C ASP A 146 -23.08 5.67 18.29
N ASP A 147 -21.90 5.24 17.78
CA ASP A 147 -20.69 5.07 18.58
C ASP A 147 -20.02 6.41 18.94
N ASP A 148 -20.31 7.47 18.20
CA ASP A 148 -19.80 8.83 18.40
C ASP A 148 -18.27 8.93 18.56
N VAL A 149 -17.53 7.97 17.97
CA VAL A 149 -16.08 7.79 18.19
C VAL A 149 -15.31 9.02 17.75
N TYR A 150 -15.57 9.53 16.56
CA TYR A 150 -14.80 10.65 16.02
C TYR A 150 -15.05 11.96 16.78
N ASN A 151 -16.28 12.25 17.18
CA ASN A 151 -16.56 13.40 18.03
C ASN A 151 -15.87 13.28 19.40
N ARG A 152 -15.88 12.07 19.99
CA ARG A 152 -15.16 11.79 21.26
C ARG A 152 -13.65 11.98 21.13
N LEU A 153 -13.09 11.78 19.91
CA LEU A 153 -11.70 12.03 19.59
C LEU A 153 -11.42 13.49 19.19
N GLY A 154 -12.44 14.35 19.21
CA GLY A 154 -12.31 15.77 18.89
C GLY A 154 -12.27 16.08 17.39
N VAL A 155 -12.68 15.14 16.54
CA VAL A 155 -12.84 15.39 15.11
C VAL A 155 -14.17 16.11 14.87
N SER A 156 -14.13 17.19 14.10
CA SER A 156 -15.25 18.03 13.72
C SER A 156 -15.12 18.49 12.28
N ASP A 157 -16.08 19.21 11.75
CA ASP A 157 -16.00 19.78 10.41
C ASP A 157 -14.79 20.72 10.23
N ALA A 158 -14.33 21.34 11.32
CA ALA A 158 -13.20 22.29 11.29
C ALA A 158 -11.83 21.61 11.13
N ASN A 159 -11.73 20.31 11.39
CA ASN A 159 -10.50 19.51 11.30
C ASN A 159 -10.74 18.13 10.67
N SER A 160 -11.74 18.02 9.83
CA SER A 160 -12.14 16.75 9.19
C SER A 160 -11.05 16.15 8.30
N GLU A 161 -10.07 16.93 7.86
CA GLU A 161 -8.89 16.46 7.13
C GLU A 161 -8.07 15.44 7.92
N LEU A 162 -8.16 15.42 9.25
CA LEU A 162 -7.45 14.46 10.10
C LEU A 162 -7.82 13.01 9.78
N ILE A 163 -9.07 12.74 9.40
CA ILE A 163 -9.51 11.39 9.03
C ILE A 163 -9.05 10.94 7.64
N TYR A 164 -8.44 11.83 6.86
CA TYR A 164 -7.88 11.54 5.55
C TYR A 164 -6.35 11.48 5.56
N THR A 165 -5.72 11.64 6.73
CA THR A 165 -4.27 11.63 6.89
C THR A 165 -3.82 10.34 7.57
N GLN A 166 -3.22 9.42 6.82
CA GLN A 166 -2.72 8.13 7.32
C GLN A 166 -1.23 8.20 7.63
N LYS A 167 -0.81 7.43 8.64
CA LYS A 167 0.62 7.19 8.87
C LYS A 167 1.11 6.11 7.91
N TYR A 168 2.31 6.32 7.37
CA TYR A 168 3.03 5.30 6.64
C TYR A 168 4.42 5.11 7.22
N ILE A 169 4.96 3.91 7.04
CA ILE A 169 6.32 3.53 7.41
C ILE A 169 7.00 3.01 6.16
N ILE A 170 8.17 3.53 5.85
CA ILE A 170 9.08 2.92 4.88
C ILE A 170 10.33 2.51 5.67
N TRP A 171 10.69 1.24 5.57
CA TRP A 171 11.78 0.63 6.31
C TRP A 171 12.61 -0.27 5.38
N ASN A 172 13.90 -0.41 5.65
CA ASN A 172 14.77 -1.36 4.97
C ASN A 172 15.73 -2.03 5.95
N ASN A 173 16.30 -3.19 5.56
CA ASN A 173 17.23 -3.95 6.38
C ASN A 173 18.72 -3.67 6.08
N TYR A 174 19.05 -2.84 5.09
CA TYR A 174 20.42 -2.68 4.59
C TYR A 174 21.02 -1.28 4.79
N ASN A 175 20.22 -0.23 4.83
CA ASN A 175 20.72 1.14 4.96
C ASN A 175 19.78 2.02 5.78
N SER A 176 20.18 2.33 7.01
CA SER A 176 19.40 3.17 7.91
C SER A 176 19.48 4.67 7.62
N SER A 177 20.40 5.12 6.75
CA SER A 177 20.63 6.55 6.50
C SER A 177 19.62 7.18 5.54
N ILE A 178 18.97 6.39 4.66
CA ILE A 178 17.99 6.90 3.68
C ILE A 178 16.68 7.31 4.37
N LEU A 179 16.41 6.77 5.54
CA LEU A 179 15.19 7.05 6.32
C LEU A 179 15.33 8.31 7.18
N ASP A 180 16.28 9.18 6.88
CA ASP A 180 16.50 10.37 7.70
C ASP A 180 15.36 11.37 7.55
N LYS A 181 14.34 11.15 8.37
CA LYS A 181 13.71 12.15 9.28
C LYS A 181 12.92 13.32 8.72
N ASP A 182 12.67 13.40 7.45
CA ASP A 182 11.66 14.36 7.02
C ASP A 182 10.28 13.67 7.10
N ASP A 183 9.51 14.00 8.15
CA ASP A 183 8.08 13.69 8.24
C ASP A 183 7.35 14.37 7.07
N LYS A 184 7.50 13.79 5.88
CA LYS A 184 6.84 14.30 4.67
C LYS A 184 5.40 13.84 4.67
N THR A 185 4.49 14.79 4.50
CA THR A 185 3.11 14.49 4.16
C THR A 185 3.00 14.51 2.63
N ILE A 186 2.64 13.38 2.05
CA ILE A 186 2.49 13.21 0.60
C ILE A 186 1.17 12.54 0.28
N SER A 187 0.64 12.74 -0.92
CA SER A 187 -0.48 11.94 -1.40
C SER A 187 -0.06 10.47 -1.58
N ALA A 188 -0.93 9.54 -1.20
CA ALA A 188 -0.58 8.11 -1.14
C ALA A 188 -0.08 7.53 -2.48
N PHE A 189 -0.56 8.05 -3.61
CA PHE A 189 -0.12 7.61 -4.94
C PHE A 189 1.33 7.97 -5.27
N TYR A 190 2.01 8.81 -4.46
CA TYR A 190 3.44 9.08 -4.62
C TYR A 190 4.35 8.06 -3.91
N ILE A 191 3.83 7.24 -3.01
CA ILE A 191 4.64 6.25 -2.26
C ILE A 191 5.49 5.36 -3.18
N PRO A 192 4.98 4.83 -4.32
CA PRO A 192 5.81 4.02 -5.21
C PRO A 192 7.06 4.73 -5.74
N TYR A 193 6.99 6.04 -5.98
CA TYR A 193 8.14 6.82 -6.49
C TYR A 193 9.19 7.07 -5.41
N VAL A 194 8.79 7.17 -4.15
CA VAL A 194 9.73 7.18 -3.02
C VAL A 194 10.47 5.84 -2.93
N VAL A 195 9.76 4.72 -3.14
CA VAL A 195 10.37 3.38 -3.14
C VAL A 195 11.35 3.21 -4.30
N THR A 196 11.02 3.67 -5.51
CA THR A 196 11.93 3.58 -6.67
C THR A 196 13.23 4.36 -6.44
N ASP A 197 13.17 5.50 -5.73
CA ASP A 197 14.38 6.23 -5.31
C ASP A 197 15.23 5.43 -4.31
N MET A 198 14.57 4.79 -3.33
CA MET A 198 15.27 4.01 -2.31
C MET A 198 16.04 2.81 -2.87
N ILE A 199 15.47 2.13 -3.86
CA ILE A 199 16.10 0.98 -4.51
C ILE A 199 17.07 1.37 -5.63
N GLY A 200 17.19 2.66 -5.94
CA GLY A 200 18.10 3.17 -6.98
C GLY A 200 17.74 2.70 -8.38
N SER A 201 16.44 2.46 -8.66
CA SER A 201 16.00 2.04 -9.99
C SER A 201 16.10 3.18 -11.02
N GLU A 202 16.36 2.81 -12.27
CA GLU A 202 16.37 3.78 -13.38
C GLU A 202 14.97 4.35 -13.59
N ASP A 203 14.92 5.68 -13.79
CA ASP A 203 13.67 6.36 -14.04
C ASP A 203 13.24 6.25 -15.51
N THR A 204 11.95 6.02 -15.70
CA THR A 204 11.27 6.34 -16.95
C THR A 204 10.91 7.83 -16.96
N LYS A 205 10.56 8.39 -18.13
CA LYS A 205 10.04 9.76 -18.22
C LYS A 205 8.79 9.92 -17.31
N PHE A 206 7.98 8.88 -17.17
CA PHE A 206 6.83 8.89 -16.28
C PHE A 206 7.25 9.00 -14.81
N THR A 207 8.16 8.15 -14.34
CA THR A 207 8.56 8.16 -12.92
C THR A 207 9.28 9.45 -12.56
N SER A 208 10.17 9.96 -13.41
CA SER A 208 10.85 11.23 -13.16
C SER A 208 9.90 12.43 -13.15
N THR A 209 8.93 12.47 -14.06
CA THR A 209 7.90 13.51 -14.05
C THR A 209 7.05 13.43 -12.78
N MET A 210 6.61 12.24 -12.35
CA MET A 210 5.85 12.06 -11.11
C MET A 210 6.64 12.50 -9.87
N LYS A 211 7.95 12.25 -9.84
CA LYS A 211 8.84 12.73 -8.76
C LYS A 211 8.96 14.25 -8.77
N SER A 212 9.07 14.88 -9.94
CA SER A 212 9.05 16.34 -10.08
C SER A 212 7.75 16.94 -9.57
N ILE A 213 6.61 16.38 -10.00
CA ILE A 213 5.29 16.83 -9.55
C ILE A 213 5.14 16.65 -8.04
N MET A 214 5.62 15.54 -7.47
CA MET A 214 5.59 15.30 -6.02
C MET A 214 6.39 16.37 -5.25
N ASN A 215 7.51 16.83 -5.78
CA ASN A 215 8.31 17.87 -5.13
C ASN A 215 7.59 19.24 -5.13
N ASP A 216 6.90 19.57 -6.21
CA ASP A 216 6.18 20.84 -6.33
C ASP A 216 4.80 20.80 -5.67
N TYR A 217 4.14 19.65 -5.71
CA TYR A 217 2.78 19.41 -5.20
C TYR A 217 2.73 18.12 -4.37
N PRO A 218 3.36 18.07 -3.18
CA PRO A 218 3.40 16.86 -2.35
C PRO A 218 2.01 16.38 -1.92
N LEU A 219 1.07 17.32 -1.75
CA LEU A 219 -0.35 17.03 -1.50
C LEU A 219 -1.14 17.41 -2.75
N TYR A 220 -1.65 16.40 -3.43
CA TYR A 220 -2.49 16.58 -4.61
C TYR A 220 -3.78 15.79 -4.46
N SER A 221 -4.85 16.50 -4.22
CA SER A 221 -6.20 15.92 -4.13
C SER A 221 -7.27 16.96 -4.46
N PRO A 222 -8.47 16.55 -4.89
CA PRO A 222 -9.58 17.48 -5.16
C PRO A 222 -10.01 18.33 -3.96
N SER A 223 -9.71 17.87 -2.73
CA SER A 223 -10.03 18.63 -1.51
C SER A 223 -8.96 19.66 -1.13
N VAL A 224 -7.74 19.52 -1.66
CA VAL A 224 -6.60 20.43 -1.40
C VAL A 224 -6.48 21.48 -2.50
N GLN A 225 -6.58 21.07 -3.78
CA GLN A 225 -6.53 21.97 -4.92
C GLN A 225 -7.91 22.55 -5.22
N SER A 226 -7.97 23.84 -5.51
CA SER A 226 -9.17 24.43 -6.10
C SER A 226 -9.38 23.85 -7.51
N SER A 227 -10.63 23.90 -7.99
CA SER A 227 -10.98 23.38 -9.33
C SER A 227 -10.19 24.02 -10.49
N ASN A 228 -9.49 25.12 -10.22
CA ASN A 228 -8.68 25.86 -11.19
C ASN A 228 -7.17 25.57 -11.11
N GLU A 229 -6.74 24.75 -10.13
CA GLU A 229 -5.33 24.43 -9.91
C GLU A 229 -5.01 22.99 -10.38
N ARG A 230 -5.54 22.61 -11.54
CA ARG A 230 -5.14 21.34 -12.17
C ARG A 230 -3.70 21.43 -12.63
N ASN A 231 -2.93 20.38 -12.32
CA ASN A 231 -1.57 20.26 -12.84
C ASN A 231 -1.65 19.74 -14.28
N ALA A 232 -1.36 20.63 -15.26
CA ALA A 232 -1.43 20.29 -16.68
C ALA A 232 -0.43 19.19 -17.09
N GLU A 233 0.70 19.10 -16.40
CA GLU A 233 1.71 18.07 -16.64
C GLU A 233 1.20 16.70 -16.15
N LEU A 234 0.58 16.63 -14.98
CA LEU A 234 -0.07 15.43 -14.47
C LEU A 234 -1.22 14.98 -15.39
N ASP A 235 -2.02 15.90 -15.87
CA ASP A 235 -3.09 15.60 -16.82
C ASP A 235 -2.53 15.03 -18.13
N LEU A 236 -1.47 15.63 -18.68
CA LEU A 236 -0.83 15.18 -19.91
C LEU A 236 -0.21 13.79 -19.79
N ILE A 237 0.55 13.56 -18.72
CA ILE A 237 1.23 12.27 -18.51
C ILE A 237 0.23 11.14 -18.19
N THR A 238 -0.86 11.48 -17.49
CA THR A 238 -1.96 10.56 -17.25
C THR A 238 -2.69 10.20 -18.55
N TYR A 239 -2.94 11.21 -19.40
CA TYR A 239 -3.53 10.97 -20.71
C TYR A 239 -2.65 10.08 -21.58
N ASP A 240 -1.34 10.36 -21.67
CA ASP A 240 -0.39 9.56 -22.44
C ASP A 240 -0.41 8.09 -22.00
N ARG A 241 -0.47 7.86 -20.69
CA ARG A 241 -0.40 6.51 -20.12
C ARG A 241 -1.71 5.71 -20.25
N VAL A 242 -2.87 6.36 -20.17
CA VAL A 242 -4.17 5.68 -20.15
C VAL A 242 -4.83 5.60 -21.52
N ILE A 243 -4.65 6.60 -22.36
CA ILE A 243 -5.36 6.76 -23.64
C ILE A 243 -4.39 6.98 -24.81
N GLY A 244 -3.21 7.55 -24.54
CA GLY A 244 -2.20 7.91 -25.53
C GLY A 244 -1.33 6.74 -25.97
N GLU A 245 -0.16 7.06 -26.51
CA GLU A 245 0.80 6.09 -27.07
C GLU A 245 1.84 5.60 -26.04
N ASN A 246 1.72 6.03 -24.78
CA ASN A 246 2.59 5.64 -23.65
C ASN A 246 4.08 6.02 -23.85
N TYR A 247 4.36 7.15 -24.49
CA TYR A 247 5.73 7.65 -24.70
C TYR A 247 6.47 7.93 -23.37
N SER A 248 5.74 8.19 -22.31
CA SER A 248 6.30 8.44 -20.97
C SER A 248 6.90 7.20 -20.31
N ASN A 249 6.69 6.01 -20.87
CA ASN A 249 7.29 4.77 -20.38
C ASN A 249 8.74 4.52 -20.86
N GLU A 250 9.26 5.39 -21.74
CA GLU A 250 10.65 5.31 -22.17
C GLU A 250 11.60 5.66 -21.01
N ILE A 251 12.71 4.90 -20.91
CA ILE A 251 13.79 5.21 -19.95
C ILE A 251 14.40 6.57 -20.32
N GLU A 252 14.61 7.42 -19.33
CA GLU A 252 15.33 8.68 -19.57
C GLU A 252 16.76 8.37 -20.00
N SER A 253 17.07 8.69 -21.25
CA SER A 253 18.47 8.69 -21.68
C SER A 253 19.19 9.84 -20.96
N ASN A 254 20.13 9.52 -20.07
CA ASN A 254 21.07 10.48 -19.52
C ASN A 254 21.86 11.08 -20.68
N ASN A 255 21.35 12.17 -21.28
CA ASN A 255 22.15 13.01 -22.16
C ASN A 255 23.16 13.77 -21.28
N ASN A 256 24.33 13.15 -21.08
CA ASN A 256 25.54 13.81 -20.60
C ASN A 256 26.09 14.78 -21.67
#